data_d798053cea427e4a44899e4ea7d7b9b5
#
_entry.id   d798053cea427e4a44899e4ea7d7b9b5
#
_cell.length_a   1.000
_cell.length_b   1.000
_cell.length_c   1.000
_cell.angle_alpha   90.00
_cell.angle_beta   90.00
_cell.angle_gamma   90.00
#
_symmetry.space_group_name_H-M   'P 1'
#
loop_
_entity.id
_entity.type
_entity.pdbx_description
1 polymer ?
#
loop_
_entity_poly.entity_id
_entity_poly.type
_entity_poly.pdbx_seq_one_letter_code
_entity_poly.pdbx_strand_id
1 'polypeptide(L)'
;RNNPDAHVFRVGDDWQAIYQFAGGDISIFTKDFEKEYGTFERVDIDSTFRFGKKINLITSNFIQKNPNQLRKKIYSSNKSHDGLVVVYHYNKFSEVTKKIMQTEKQSKTYILGRYNLNYYDAQLKKNLPESDIITKEEVEKVLEKSKKFEYKTIHKSKGLEADNVIIINM
;
A
#
# COMPACT_ATOMS: atom_id res chain seq x y z
N ARG A 1 -0.04 14.93 -30.79
CA ARG A 1 0.65 16.18 -31.26
C ARG A 1 0.19 16.65 -32.65
N ASN A 2 -0.61 15.90 -33.37
CA ASN A 2 -1.06 16.23 -34.71
C ASN A 2 -2.46 16.90 -34.78
N ASN A 3 -3.08 17.13 -33.63
CA ASN A 3 -4.36 17.83 -33.56
C ASN A 3 -4.25 19.01 -32.58
N PRO A 4 -4.17 20.26 -33.05
CA PRO A 4 -4.03 21.44 -32.20
C PRO A 4 -5.28 21.73 -31.35
N ASP A 5 -6.42 21.17 -31.73
CA ASP A 5 -7.70 21.36 -31.02
C ASP A 5 -7.96 20.24 -29.97
N ALA A 6 -6.99 19.33 -29.76
CA ALA A 6 -7.14 18.26 -28.82
C ALA A 6 -7.03 18.74 -27.37
N HIS A 7 -8.04 18.42 -26.56
CA HIS A 7 -7.99 18.57 -25.11
C HIS A 7 -7.33 17.36 -24.47
N VAL A 8 -6.31 17.59 -23.63
CA VAL A 8 -5.61 16.54 -22.89
C VAL A 8 -6.06 16.54 -21.44
N PHE A 9 -6.58 15.41 -20.97
CA PHE A 9 -6.96 15.19 -19.59
C PHE A 9 -6.15 14.04 -19.01
N ARG A 10 -5.50 14.27 -17.87
CA ARG A 10 -4.70 13.26 -17.17
C ARG A 10 -5.12 13.13 -15.72
N VAL A 11 -5.18 11.90 -15.24
CA VAL A 11 -5.42 11.56 -13.85
C VAL A 11 -4.26 10.71 -13.36
N GLY A 12 -3.76 11.00 -12.18
CA GLY A 12 -2.69 10.22 -11.57
C GLY A 12 -2.50 10.51 -10.10
N ASP A 13 -1.65 9.74 -9.46
CA ASP A 13 -1.31 9.87 -8.06
C ASP A 13 0.17 9.55 -7.87
N ASP A 14 0.97 10.57 -7.54
CA ASP A 14 2.40 10.43 -7.31
C ASP A 14 2.72 9.54 -6.09
N TRP A 15 1.85 9.50 -5.08
CA TRP A 15 2.00 8.61 -3.93
C TRP A 15 1.87 7.13 -4.30
N GLN A 16 1.29 6.82 -5.46
CA GLN A 16 1.19 5.48 -6.01
C GLN A 16 2.27 5.17 -7.07
N ALA A 17 3.27 6.01 -7.22
CA ALA A 17 4.37 5.83 -8.17
C ALA A 17 5.40 4.78 -7.69
N ILE A 18 4.94 3.54 -7.49
CA ILE A 18 5.76 2.41 -6.99
C ILE A 18 6.45 1.62 -8.10
N TYR A 19 6.30 2.01 -9.36
CA TYR A 19 6.89 1.34 -10.53
C TYR A 19 8.00 2.15 -11.19
N GLN A 20 8.71 3.00 -10.44
CA GLN A 20 9.83 3.78 -10.98
C GLN A 20 10.93 2.88 -11.57
N PHE A 21 11.19 1.72 -10.96
CA PHE A 21 12.13 0.72 -11.47
C PHE A 21 11.72 0.13 -12.84
N ALA A 22 10.46 0.26 -13.25
CA ALA A 22 9.92 -0.17 -14.53
C ALA A 22 9.67 1.02 -15.49
N GLY A 23 10.34 2.15 -15.27
CA GLY A 23 10.23 3.33 -16.13
C GLY A 23 9.06 4.26 -15.81
N GLY A 24 8.38 4.07 -14.67
CA GLY A 24 7.37 5.04 -14.19
C GLY A 24 8.03 6.35 -13.81
N ASP A 25 7.62 7.44 -14.43
CA ASP A 25 8.13 8.79 -14.16
C ASP A 25 7.01 9.70 -13.67
N ILE A 26 7.23 10.32 -12.52
CA ILE A 26 6.29 11.27 -11.92
C ILE A 26 6.49 12.70 -12.41
N SER A 27 7.59 12.99 -13.10
CA SER A 27 7.88 14.32 -13.63
C SER A 27 6.77 14.82 -14.55
N ILE A 28 6.14 13.88 -15.25
CA ILE A 28 5.01 14.13 -16.15
C ILE A 28 3.79 14.76 -15.46
N PHE A 29 3.66 14.63 -14.12
CA PHE A 29 2.62 15.27 -13.32
C PHE A 29 3.09 16.53 -12.61
N THR A 30 4.38 16.85 -12.66
CA THR A 30 4.96 17.97 -11.94
C THR A 30 5.55 19.02 -12.85
N LYS A 31 6.60 18.68 -13.58
CA LYS A 31 7.41 19.64 -14.35
C LYS A 31 7.16 19.56 -15.84
N ASP A 32 6.84 18.36 -16.34
CA ASP A 32 6.85 18.12 -17.78
C ASP A 32 5.47 18.31 -18.42
N PHE A 33 4.39 18.32 -17.63
CA PHE A 33 3.05 18.49 -18.18
C PHE A 33 2.86 19.86 -18.82
N GLU A 34 3.21 20.92 -18.09
CA GLU A 34 3.11 22.30 -18.58
C GLU A 34 4.04 22.54 -19.77
N LYS A 35 5.25 21.99 -19.70
CA LYS A 35 6.22 22.07 -20.80
C LYS A 35 5.73 21.41 -22.09
N GLU A 36 5.01 20.29 -21.96
CA GLU A 36 4.54 19.52 -23.13
C GLU A 36 3.21 20.02 -23.70
N TYR A 37 2.32 20.48 -22.82
CA TYR A 37 0.92 20.78 -23.20
C TYR A 37 0.51 22.24 -22.99
N GLY A 38 1.41 23.08 -22.43
CA GLY A 38 1.12 24.48 -22.13
C GLY A 38 0.35 24.66 -20.83
N THR A 39 -0.33 25.79 -20.71
CA THR A 39 -1.10 26.13 -19.52
C THR A 39 -2.20 25.11 -19.25
N PHE A 40 -2.35 24.69 -18.00
CA PHE A 40 -3.32 23.69 -17.58
C PHE A 40 -4.01 24.07 -16.28
N GLU A 41 -5.17 23.52 -16.06
CA GLU A 41 -5.85 23.56 -14.77
C GLU A 41 -5.58 22.27 -13.99
N ARG A 42 -5.21 22.42 -12.72
CA ARG A 42 -5.00 21.30 -11.79
C ARG A 42 -6.12 21.24 -10.77
N VAL A 43 -6.73 20.08 -10.66
CA VAL A 43 -7.73 19.77 -9.63
C VAL A 43 -7.20 18.62 -8.78
N ASP A 44 -7.13 18.83 -7.48
CA ASP A 44 -6.69 17.80 -6.53
C ASP A 44 -7.93 17.11 -5.91
N ILE A 45 -7.92 15.77 -5.92
CA ILE A 45 -8.89 14.97 -5.17
C ILE A 45 -8.30 14.75 -3.78
N ASP A 46 -8.83 15.44 -2.79
CA ASP A 46 -8.30 15.50 -1.43
C ASP A 46 -9.08 14.67 -0.40
N SER A 47 -10.16 14.02 -0.81
CA SER A 47 -11.03 13.27 0.08
C SER A 47 -10.94 11.76 -0.17
N THR A 48 -10.81 10.98 0.91
CA THR A 48 -10.84 9.51 0.86
C THR A 48 -11.98 8.94 1.69
N PHE A 49 -12.62 7.89 1.16
CA PHE A 49 -13.68 7.12 1.83
C PHE A 49 -13.20 5.72 2.25
N ARG A 50 -12.00 5.33 1.84
CA ARG A 50 -11.46 3.97 1.99
C ARG A 50 -11.09 3.65 3.44
N PHE A 51 -10.56 4.61 4.18
CA PHE A 51 -10.04 4.40 5.53
C PHE A 51 -10.30 5.61 6.45
N GLY A 52 -10.26 5.35 7.77
CA GLY A 52 -10.52 6.36 8.79
C GLY A 52 -9.37 7.33 9.03
N LYS A 53 -9.61 8.33 9.88
CA LYS A 53 -8.67 9.43 10.15
C LYS A 53 -7.31 8.98 10.67
N LYS A 54 -7.28 7.97 11.57
CA LYS A 54 -6.01 7.49 12.16
C LYS A 54 -5.08 6.87 11.12
N ILE A 55 -5.63 6.00 10.25
CA ILE A 55 -4.86 5.39 9.16
C ILE A 55 -4.39 6.48 8.20
N ASN A 56 -5.28 7.42 7.84
CA ASN A 56 -4.92 8.54 6.97
C ASN A 56 -3.74 9.35 7.53
N LEU A 57 -3.78 9.70 8.80
CA LEU A 57 -2.72 10.48 9.45
C LEU A 57 -1.37 9.75 9.40
N ILE A 58 -1.36 8.47 9.76
CA ILE A 58 -0.13 7.66 9.81
C ILE A 58 0.45 7.49 8.42
N THR A 59 -0.36 7.12 7.44
CA THR A 59 0.10 6.87 6.07
C THR A 59 0.54 8.15 5.37
N SER A 60 -0.20 9.25 5.54
CA SER A 60 0.18 10.54 4.98
C SER A 60 1.49 11.07 5.57
N ASN A 61 1.67 10.97 6.89
CA ASN A 61 2.91 11.36 7.54
C ASN A 61 4.09 10.50 7.09
N PHE A 62 3.88 9.20 6.88
CA PHE A 62 4.91 8.30 6.40
C PHE A 62 5.35 8.65 4.98
N ILE A 63 4.40 8.80 4.06
CA ILE A 63 4.70 9.07 2.63
C ILE A 63 5.36 10.45 2.48
N GLN A 64 4.89 11.47 3.20
CA GLN A 64 5.41 12.83 3.10
C GLN A 64 6.79 13.04 3.77
N LYS A 65 7.36 12.01 4.40
CA LYS A 65 8.79 12.03 4.77
C LYS A 65 9.71 12.01 3.56
N ASN A 66 9.26 11.50 2.42
CA ASN A 66 10.01 11.57 1.18
C ASN A 66 9.87 12.99 0.58
N PRO A 67 10.98 13.77 0.48
CA PRO A 67 10.94 15.14 -0.02
C PRO A 67 10.56 15.24 -1.50
N ASN A 68 10.68 14.16 -2.26
CA ASN A 68 10.34 14.12 -3.67
C ASN A 68 8.84 13.89 -3.95
N GLN A 69 8.05 13.62 -2.92
CA GLN A 69 6.60 13.47 -3.06
C GLN A 69 5.90 14.84 -3.04
N LEU A 70 4.87 14.99 -3.84
CA LEU A 70 4.01 16.15 -3.78
C LEU A 70 3.33 16.23 -2.41
N ARG A 71 3.43 17.39 -1.77
CA ARG A 71 2.71 17.63 -0.52
C ARG A 71 1.23 17.73 -0.78
N LYS A 72 0.47 16.81 -0.18
CA LYS A 72 -0.99 16.74 -0.28
C LYS A 72 -1.61 16.70 1.11
N LYS A 73 -2.78 17.27 1.22
CA LYS A 73 -3.59 17.18 2.42
C LYS A 73 -4.81 16.32 2.09
N ILE A 74 -4.82 15.09 2.59
CA ILE A 74 -5.91 14.15 2.34
C ILE A 74 -6.85 14.16 3.56
N TYR A 75 -8.13 14.28 3.32
CA TYR A 75 -9.18 14.25 4.33
C TYR A 75 -9.90 12.91 4.29
N SER A 76 -10.04 12.26 5.44
CA SER A 76 -10.88 11.07 5.55
C SER A 76 -12.34 11.48 5.75
N SER A 77 -13.18 11.08 4.82
CA SER A 77 -14.64 11.20 4.90
C SER A 77 -15.30 9.95 5.49
N ASN A 78 -14.53 8.90 5.78
CA ASN A 78 -15.02 7.69 6.41
C ASN A 78 -15.25 7.94 7.91
N LYS A 79 -16.54 7.98 8.32
CA LYS A 79 -16.96 8.21 9.71
C LYS A 79 -17.16 6.90 10.48
N SER A 80 -17.24 5.77 9.80
CA SER A 80 -17.65 4.51 10.41
C SER A 80 -16.52 3.76 11.11
N HIS A 81 -15.27 3.95 10.68
CA HIS A 81 -14.13 3.21 11.23
C HIS A 81 -12.88 4.08 11.31
N ASP A 82 -12.42 4.34 12.51
CA ASP A 82 -11.16 5.07 12.73
C ASP A 82 -9.92 4.26 12.36
N GLY A 83 -10.07 2.94 12.23
CA GLY A 83 -8.98 2.01 12.02
C GLY A 83 -8.02 1.94 13.22
N LEU A 84 -7.26 0.88 13.29
CA LEU A 84 -6.23 0.67 14.30
C LEU A 84 -4.93 0.26 13.60
N VAL A 85 -3.84 0.95 13.92
CA VAL A 85 -2.50 0.54 13.51
C VAL A 85 -1.75 0.07 14.75
N VAL A 86 -1.29 -1.17 14.72
CA VAL A 86 -0.54 -1.79 15.82
C VAL A 86 0.74 -2.38 15.27
N VAL A 87 1.84 -2.16 15.98
CA VAL A 87 3.12 -2.78 15.69
C VAL A 87 3.31 -3.94 16.65
N TYR A 88 3.53 -5.11 16.11
CA TYR A 88 3.80 -6.33 16.88
C TYR A 88 5.22 -6.82 16.63
N HIS A 89 5.80 -7.46 17.64
CA HIS A 89 7.00 -8.25 17.45
C HIS A 89 6.70 -9.48 16.57
N TYR A 90 7.64 -9.90 15.73
CA TYR A 90 7.43 -10.99 14.75
C TYR A 90 6.87 -12.28 15.39
N ASN A 91 7.29 -12.63 16.60
CA ASN A 91 6.81 -13.83 17.33
C ASN A 91 5.31 -13.81 17.68
N LYS A 92 4.65 -12.66 17.50
CA LYS A 92 3.20 -12.50 17.71
C LYS A 92 2.36 -12.79 16.45
N PHE A 93 2.97 -13.13 15.34
CA PHE A 93 2.26 -13.34 14.07
C PHE A 93 1.15 -14.39 14.19
N SER A 94 1.45 -15.55 14.80
CA SER A 94 0.46 -16.62 15.01
C SER A 94 -0.68 -16.20 15.95
N GLU A 95 -0.39 -15.42 16.99
CA GLU A 95 -1.40 -14.90 17.92
C GLU A 95 -2.33 -13.90 17.22
N VAL A 96 -1.76 -12.95 16.49
CA VAL A 96 -2.52 -11.93 15.76
C VAL A 96 -3.43 -12.56 14.71
N THR A 97 -2.92 -13.50 13.91
CA THR A 97 -3.71 -14.16 12.86
C THR A 97 -4.84 -15.01 13.46
N LYS A 98 -4.59 -15.72 14.57
CA LYS A 98 -5.64 -16.45 15.30
C LYS A 98 -6.73 -15.52 15.83
N LYS A 99 -6.36 -14.37 16.39
CA LYS A 99 -7.32 -13.38 16.89
C LYS A 99 -8.22 -12.88 15.76
N ILE A 100 -7.66 -12.53 14.60
CA ILE A 100 -8.44 -12.10 13.43
C ILE A 100 -9.37 -13.22 12.95
N MET A 101 -8.91 -14.48 12.93
CA MET A 101 -9.75 -15.62 12.55
C MET A 101 -10.98 -15.78 13.46
N GLN A 102 -10.83 -15.49 14.75
CA GLN A 102 -11.89 -15.68 15.76
C GLN A 102 -12.87 -14.50 15.80
N THR A 103 -12.37 -13.28 15.70
CA THR A 103 -13.18 -12.07 15.95
C THR A 103 -13.97 -11.58 14.75
N GLU A 104 -13.49 -11.84 13.53
CA GLU A 104 -14.05 -11.24 12.33
C GLU A 104 -14.50 -12.31 11.33
N LYS A 105 -15.76 -12.77 11.47
CA LYS A 105 -16.27 -13.91 10.68
C LYS A 105 -16.27 -13.73 9.16
N GLN A 106 -16.32 -12.51 8.64
CA GLN A 106 -16.41 -12.24 7.19
C GLN A 106 -15.36 -11.26 6.66
N SER A 107 -14.34 -10.93 7.44
CA SER A 107 -13.34 -9.95 7.04
C SER A 107 -12.30 -10.54 6.08
N LYS A 108 -11.96 -9.77 5.06
CA LYS A 108 -10.84 -10.04 4.16
C LYS A 108 -9.55 -9.51 4.77
N THR A 109 -8.51 -10.32 4.82
CA THR A 109 -7.21 -9.93 5.38
C THR A 109 -6.11 -10.17 4.35
N TYR A 110 -5.34 -9.13 4.03
CA TYR A 110 -4.13 -9.28 3.26
C TYR A 110 -2.90 -9.41 4.17
N ILE A 111 -2.07 -10.41 3.88
CA ILE A 111 -0.70 -10.50 4.40
C ILE A 111 0.20 -9.96 3.30
N LEU A 112 0.87 -8.83 3.57
CA LEU A 112 1.72 -8.15 2.60
C LEU A 112 3.19 -8.36 2.94
N GLY A 113 3.96 -8.83 1.97
CA GLY A 113 5.41 -8.93 2.06
C GLY A 113 6.09 -8.30 0.85
N ARG A 114 7.41 -8.16 0.94
CA ARG A 114 8.22 -7.57 -0.13
C ARG A 114 8.37 -8.50 -1.33
N TYR A 115 8.50 -9.80 -1.10
CA TYR A 115 8.85 -10.79 -2.11
C TYR A 115 7.69 -11.75 -2.41
N ASN A 116 7.71 -12.38 -3.60
CA ASN A 116 6.81 -13.49 -3.88
C ASN A 116 7.10 -14.66 -2.94
N LEU A 117 6.08 -15.38 -2.53
CA LEU A 117 6.17 -16.44 -1.54
C LEU A 117 7.17 -17.54 -1.94
N ASN A 118 7.32 -17.83 -3.25
CA ASN A 118 8.27 -18.83 -3.76
C ASN A 118 9.75 -18.47 -3.52
N TYR A 119 10.07 -17.18 -3.42
CA TYR A 119 11.44 -16.69 -3.22
C TYR A 119 11.64 -16.07 -1.84
N TYR A 120 10.65 -16.19 -0.98
CA TYR A 120 10.52 -15.41 0.23
C TYR A 120 11.68 -15.63 1.19
N ASP A 121 11.87 -16.86 1.65
CA ASP A 121 12.88 -17.15 2.66
C ASP A 121 14.30 -16.89 2.15
N ALA A 122 14.60 -17.27 0.91
CA ALA A 122 15.92 -17.07 0.32
C ALA A 122 16.32 -15.59 0.20
N GLN A 123 15.34 -14.69 0.00
CA GLN A 123 15.61 -13.26 -0.09
C GLN A 123 15.68 -12.59 1.29
N LEU A 124 14.88 -13.04 2.23
CA LEU A 124 14.87 -12.48 3.59
C LEU A 124 16.12 -12.84 4.38
N LYS A 125 16.58 -14.09 4.31
CA LYS A 125 17.79 -14.57 4.97
C LYS A 125 19.07 -13.81 4.58
N LYS A 126 19.06 -13.11 3.46
CA LYS A 126 20.18 -12.23 3.06
C LYS A 126 20.24 -10.93 3.88
N ASN A 127 19.12 -10.48 4.42
CA ASN A 127 19.00 -9.13 4.98
C ASN A 127 18.59 -9.11 6.45
N LEU A 128 18.04 -10.21 6.97
CA LEU A 128 17.52 -10.29 8.34
C LEU A 128 18.03 -11.56 9.03
N PRO A 129 18.25 -11.52 10.36
CA PRO A 129 18.51 -12.71 11.15
C PRO A 129 17.35 -13.71 11.00
N GLU A 130 17.67 -14.99 10.93
CA GLU A 130 16.64 -16.04 10.77
C GLU A 130 15.65 -16.07 11.94
N SER A 131 16.10 -15.68 13.14
CA SER A 131 15.27 -15.55 14.34
C SER A 131 14.16 -14.50 14.22
N ASP A 132 14.32 -13.52 13.33
CA ASP A 132 13.47 -12.32 13.25
C ASP A 132 12.55 -12.33 12.02
N ILE A 133 12.48 -13.47 11.33
CA ILE A 133 11.73 -13.64 10.10
C ILE A 133 10.45 -14.42 10.36
N ILE A 134 9.32 -13.91 9.89
CA ILE A 134 8.12 -14.72 9.68
C ILE A 134 8.36 -15.52 8.41
N THR A 135 8.43 -16.83 8.54
CA THR A 135 8.82 -17.74 7.46
C THR A 135 7.68 -17.97 6.45
N LYS A 136 8.05 -18.47 5.25
CA LYS A 136 7.07 -18.93 4.26
C LYS A 136 6.09 -19.95 4.85
N GLU A 137 6.61 -20.94 5.58
CA GLU A 137 5.81 -21.99 6.18
C GLU A 137 4.76 -21.46 7.18
N GLU A 138 5.12 -20.45 7.98
CA GLU A 138 4.18 -19.80 8.89
C GLU A 138 3.06 -19.07 8.15
N VAL A 139 3.39 -18.41 7.04
CA VAL A 139 2.40 -17.73 6.18
C VAL A 139 1.48 -18.79 5.54
N GLU A 140 2.02 -19.84 4.95
CA GLU A 140 1.25 -20.91 4.29
C GLU A 140 0.30 -21.61 5.28
N LYS A 141 0.73 -21.89 6.51
CA LYS A 141 -0.14 -22.42 7.58
C LYS A 141 -1.36 -21.53 7.88
N VAL A 142 -1.21 -20.22 7.74
CA VAL A 142 -2.33 -19.28 7.94
C VAL A 142 -3.28 -19.31 6.74
N LEU A 143 -2.74 -19.34 5.53
CA LEU A 143 -3.52 -19.38 4.28
C LEU A 143 -4.34 -20.67 4.16
N GLU A 144 -3.76 -21.82 4.56
CA GLU A 144 -4.45 -23.11 4.56
C GLU A 144 -5.61 -23.15 5.57
N LYS A 145 -5.43 -22.55 6.74
CA LYS A 145 -6.44 -22.55 7.81
C LYS A 145 -7.66 -21.70 7.52
N SER A 146 -7.53 -20.67 6.69
CA SER A 146 -8.65 -19.78 6.44
C SER A 146 -8.54 -19.05 5.10
N LYS A 147 -9.58 -19.21 4.29
CA LYS A 147 -9.74 -18.50 3.01
C LYS A 147 -9.91 -16.98 3.13
N LYS A 148 -10.00 -16.45 4.34
CA LYS A 148 -10.03 -15.01 4.61
C LYS A 148 -8.69 -14.34 4.37
N PHE A 149 -7.61 -15.08 4.44
CA PHE A 149 -6.27 -14.57 4.28
C PHE A 149 -5.78 -14.77 2.85
N GLU A 150 -5.20 -13.74 2.28
CA GLU A 150 -4.52 -13.80 1.00
C GLU A 150 -3.12 -13.17 1.15
N TYR A 151 -2.10 -13.88 0.69
CA TYR A 151 -0.76 -13.30 0.58
C TYR A 151 -0.61 -12.52 -0.72
N LYS A 152 -0.05 -11.33 -0.62
CA LYS A 152 0.31 -10.50 -1.78
C LYS A 152 1.65 -9.81 -1.56
N THR A 153 2.37 -9.54 -2.64
CA THR A 153 3.46 -8.55 -2.53
C THR A 153 2.86 -7.15 -2.45
N ILE A 154 3.59 -6.23 -1.82
CA ILE A 154 3.18 -4.82 -1.72
C ILE A 154 2.84 -4.26 -3.12
N HIS A 155 3.63 -4.59 -4.14
CA HIS A 155 3.36 -4.16 -5.50
C HIS A 155 2.04 -4.71 -6.06
N LYS A 156 1.74 -5.98 -5.81
CA LYS A 156 0.49 -6.61 -6.26
C LYS A 156 -0.75 -6.18 -5.47
N SER A 157 -0.57 -5.56 -4.33
CA SER A 157 -1.69 -5.03 -3.53
C SER A 157 -2.14 -3.64 -3.98
N LYS A 158 -1.40 -2.98 -4.87
CA LYS A 158 -1.78 -1.66 -5.40
C LYS A 158 -3.19 -1.69 -6.01
N GLY A 159 -4.03 -0.75 -5.57
CA GLY A 159 -5.41 -0.62 -6.03
C GLY A 159 -6.39 -1.61 -5.40
N LEU A 160 -5.94 -2.49 -4.52
CA LEU A 160 -6.80 -3.44 -3.82
C LEU A 160 -7.22 -2.91 -2.45
N GLU A 161 -8.26 -3.54 -1.89
CA GLU A 161 -8.81 -3.22 -0.57
C GLU A 161 -9.01 -4.49 0.26
N ALA A 162 -8.83 -4.36 1.58
CA ALA A 162 -9.10 -5.38 2.56
C ALA A 162 -9.52 -4.74 3.89
N ASP A 163 -10.27 -5.48 4.70
CA ASP A 163 -10.68 -5.04 6.04
C ASP A 163 -9.50 -4.98 7.00
N ASN A 164 -8.58 -5.93 6.85
CA ASN A 164 -7.35 -5.99 7.63
C ASN A 164 -6.13 -6.12 6.72
N VAL A 165 -5.03 -5.51 7.13
CA VAL A 165 -3.74 -5.63 6.46
C VAL A 165 -2.66 -5.93 7.49
N ILE A 166 -1.93 -7.01 7.29
CA ILE A 166 -0.76 -7.40 8.07
C ILE A 166 0.46 -7.20 7.17
N ILE A 167 1.37 -6.33 7.56
CA ILE A 167 2.62 -6.13 6.82
C ILE A 167 3.72 -6.87 7.59
N ILE A 168 4.44 -7.73 6.89
CA ILE A 168 5.45 -8.61 7.49
C ILE A 168 6.82 -8.41 6.87
N ASN A 169 7.88 -8.59 7.69
CA ASN A 169 9.28 -8.64 7.26
C ASN A 169 9.69 -7.43 6.40
N MET A 170 9.47 -6.23 6.95
CA MET A 170 9.76 -4.94 6.29
C MET A 170 11.04 -4.33 6.84
#